data_bcd6b9d6c9c292a1fce8f76fb57ec0f6
#
_entry.id   bcd6b9d6c9c292a1fce8f76fb57ec0f6
#
_cell.length_a   1.000
_cell.length_b   1.000
_cell.length_c   1.000
_cell.angle_alpha   90.00
_cell.angle_beta   90.00
_cell.angle_gamma   90.00
#
_symmetry.space_group_name_H-M   'P 1'
#
loop_
_entity.id
_entity.type
_entity.pdbx_description
1 polymer ?
#
loop_
_entity_poly.entity_id
_entity_poly.type
_entity_poly.pdbx_seq_one_letter_code
_entity_poly.pdbx_strand_id
1 'polypeptide(L)'
;KDNVRSTYHFKRECIENSLYGVDIDSGAVEIAKLRLWLSLVVDEEDIKKIKPLPNLDYKIVCGNSLIGFPDKWDSPVINEIESLKHEFFDETNPAKKNDLKKRIDSKINDRYKNSLKTFGYEVNFDFRTVFSEVFHENGGFDIVIGNPPYVKEDTNKGAFDGLRHTECYQGKMDLWYLFGSKGLDIIRNRGIMCFIATNNWISNDGASKFRNKIITKGRIIDFIDFGNYKVFTAGIQTMVYVITKESEPSEYELRYGKLLNDNADSILISSFLGLKTNMTTP
;
A
#
# COMPACT_ATOMS: atom_id res chain seq x y z
N LYS A 1 37.75 -6.55 -7.86
CA LYS A 1 36.76 -7.66 -7.73
C LYS A 1 35.41 -6.97 -7.64
N ASP A 2 34.74 -6.88 -8.76
CA ASP A 2 33.43 -6.27 -8.89
C ASP A 2 32.43 -7.08 -8.06
N ASN A 3 31.92 -6.47 -7.01
CA ASN A 3 30.88 -7.02 -6.18
C ASN A 3 29.55 -6.88 -6.96
N VAL A 4 29.38 -7.68 -8.00
CA VAL A 4 28.08 -7.82 -8.66
C VAL A 4 27.15 -8.47 -7.63
N ARG A 5 26.31 -7.66 -6.97
CA ARG A 5 25.25 -8.17 -6.11
C ARG A 5 24.38 -9.09 -6.95
N SER A 6 24.29 -10.35 -6.59
CA SER A 6 23.40 -11.27 -7.29
C SER A 6 21.94 -10.78 -7.18
N THR A 7 21.10 -11.11 -8.16
CA THR A 7 19.66 -10.82 -8.15
C THR A 7 19.01 -11.25 -6.83
N TYR A 8 19.40 -12.41 -6.32
CA TYR A 8 18.98 -12.93 -5.02
C TYR A 8 19.28 -11.96 -3.87
N HIS A 9 20.51 -11.48 -3.75
CA HIS A 9 20.88 -10.54 -2.66
C HIS A 9 20.13 -9.22 -2.77
N PHE A 10 20.01 -8.66 -3.97
CA PHE A 10 19.27 -7.42 -4.18
C PHE A 10 17.80 -7.57 -3.80
N LYS A 11 17.12 -8.61 -4.30
CA LYS A 11 15.72 -8.88 -3.94
C LYS A 11 15.55 -9.09 -2.43
N ARG A 12 16.48 -9.83 -1.80
CA ARG A 12 16.42 -10.08 -0.36
C ARG A 12 16.51 -8.78 0.43
N GLU A 13 17.46 -7.93 0.11
CA GLU A 13 17.58 -6.60 0.74
C GLU A 13 16.32 -5.75 0.56
N CYS A 14 15.73 -5.75 -0.64
CA CYS A 14 14.47 -5.04 -0.89
C CYS A 14 13.33 -5.59 -0.02
N ILE A 15 13.18 -6.92 0.06
CA ILE A 15 12.12 -7.55 0.86
C ILE A 15 12.32 -7.28 2.35
N GLU A 16 13.56 -7.39 2.85
CA GLU A 16 13.87 -7.19 4.26
C GLU A 16 13.77 -5.73 4.71
N ASN A 17 14.13 -4.77 3.84
CA ASN A 17 14.32 -3.39 4.27
C ASN A 17 13.30 -2.40 3.71
N SER A 18 12.66 -2.72 2.57
CA SER A 18 11.88 -1.71 1.83
C SER A 18 10.41 -2.08 1.61
N LEU A 19 10.00 -3.34 1.81
CA LEU A 19 8.65 -3.78 1.53
C LEU A 19 7.79 -3.81 2.79
N TYR A 20 6.65 -3.15 2.70
CA TYR A 20 5.58 -3.16 3.70
C TYR A 20 4.26 -3.51 3.03
N GLY A 21 3.41 -4.23 3.73
CA GLY A 21 2.11 -4.62 3.17
C GLY A 21 1.06 -4.80 4.27
N VAL A 22 -0.18 -4.48 3.91
CA VAL A 22 -1.34 -4.66 4.80
C VAL A 22 -2.46 -5.28 4.00
N ASP A 23 -3.05 -6.33 4.53
CA ASP A 23 -4.28 -6.92 4.02
C ASP A 23 -5.23 -7.20 5.18
N ILE A 24 -6.54 -7.14 4.92
CA ILE A 24 -7.56 -7.43 5.92
C ILE A 24 -7.70 -8.95 6.16
N ASP A 25 -7.29 -9.76 5.18
CA ASP A 25 -7.33 -11.22 5.23
C ASP A 25 -5.99 -11.79 5.71
N SER A 26 -5.99 -12.48 6.85
CA SER A 26 -4.78 -13.09 7.40
C SER A 26 -4.19 -14.19 6.51
N GLY A 27 -5.04 -14.93 5.77
CA GLY A 27 -4.60 -15.93 4.80
C GLY A 27 -3.88 -15.29 3.61
N ALA A 28 -4.37 -14.15 3.11
CA ALA A 28 -3.70 -13.38 2.07
C ALA A 28 -2.31 -12.89 2.52
N VAL A 29 -2.19 -12.46 3.79
CA VAL A 29 -0.90 -12.04 4.39
C VAL A 29 0.10 -13.20 4.38
N GLU A 30 -0.30 -14.39 4.84
CA GLU A 30 0.59 -15.56 4.85
C GLU A 30 0.98 -16.02 3.44
N ILE A 31 0.04 -15.99 2.49
CA ILE A 31 0.32 -16.27 1.07
C ILE A 31 1.30 -15.24 0.50
N ALA A 32 1.14 -13.95 0.83
CA ALA A 32 2.05 -12.90 0.38
C ALA A 32 3.48 -13.14 0.89
N LYS A 33 3.66 -13.45 2.18
CA LYS A 33 4.95 -13.80 2.76
C LYS A 33 5.59 -15.00 2.06
N LEU A 34 4.80 -16.06 1.82
CA LEU A 34 5.27 -17.25 1.11
C LEU A 34 5.70 -16.93 -0.33
N ARG A 35 4.93 -16.12 -1.06
CA ARG A 35 5.27 -15.72 -2.43
C ARG A 35 6.54 -14.88 -2.50
N LEU A 36 6.75 -13.98 -1.54
CA LEU A 36 8.01 -13.22 -1.43
C LEU A 36 9.20 -14.16 -1.24
N TRP A 37 9.08 -15.15 -0.35
CA TRP A 37 10.13 -16.15 -0.17
C TRP A 37 10.38 -17.00 -1.42
N LEU A 38 9.34 -17.52 -2.06
CA LEU A 38 9.46 -18.28 -3.29
C LEU A 38 10.14 -17.48 -4.40
N SER A 39 9.89 -16.17 -4.48
CA SER A 39 10.57 -15.31 -5.44
C SER A 39 12.08 -15.19 -5.21
N LEU A 40 12.54 -15.41 -3.98
CA LEU A 40 13.98 -15.50 -3.66
C LEU A 40 14.54 -16.88 -4.04
N VAL A 41 13.81 -17.95 -3.72
CA VAL A 41 14.25 -19.33 -3.98
C VAL A 41 14.51 -19.56 -5.47
N VAL A 42 13.67 -19.00 -6.35
CA VAL A 42 13.80 -19.15 -7.81
C VAL A 42 15.09 -18.51 -8.35
N ASP A 43 15.64 -17.50 -7.69
CA ASP A 43 16.85 -16.80 -8.13
C ASP A 43 18.14 -17.39 -7.55
N GLU A 44 18.07 -18.39 -6.68
CA GLU A 44 19.26 -19.04 -6.11
C GLU A 44 19.52 -20.39 -6.81
N GLU A 45 20.66 -20.48 -7.46
CA GLU A 45 21.05 -21.68 -8.21
C GLU A 45 21.48 -22.83 -7.29
N ASP A 46 22.03 -22.53 -6.11
CA ASP A 46 22.50 -23.50 -5.15
C ASP A 46 21.54 -23.65 -3.97
N ILE A 47 20.78 -24.75 -3.97
CA ILE A 47 19.79 -25.06 -2.91
C ILE A 47 20.40 -24.96 -1.51
N LYS A 48 21.70 -25.25 -1.32
CA LYS A 48 22.36 -25.16 -0.02
C LYS A 48 22.60 -23.73 0.46
N LYS A 49 22.47 -22.75 -0.43
CA LYS A 49 22.61 -21.30 -0.12
C LYS A 49 21.29 -20.62 0.14
N ILE A 50 20.17 -21.30 -0.09
CA ILE A 50 18.85 -20.76 0.21
C ILE A 50 18.74 -20.48 1.71
N LYS A 51 18.58 -19.21 2.05
CA LYS A 51 18.35 -18.80 3.43
C LYS A 51 16.87 -18.93 3.79
N PRO A 52 16.55 -19.13 5.07
CA PRO A 52 15.17 -19.07 5.56
C PRO A 52 14.44 -17.79 5.13
N LEU A 53 13.12 -17.84 5.16
CA LEU A 53 12.26 -16.66 4.96
C LEU A 53 12.77 -15.49 5.82
N PRO A 54 12.97 -14.31 5.24
CA PRO A 54 13.23 -13.11 6.02
C PRO A 54 12.13 -12.89 7.08
N ASN A 55 12.51 -12.31 8.20
CA ASN A 55 11.53 -11.96 9.20
C ASN A 55 10.67 -10.79 8.69
N LEU A 56 9.44 -11.10 8.27
CA LEU A 56 8.45 -10.15 7.76
C LEU A 56 7.38 -9.78 8.80
N ASP A 57 7.55 -10.21 10.06
CA ASP A 57 6.71 -9.74 11.15
C ASP A 57 6.81 -8.21 11.26
N TYR A 58 5.70 -7.55 11.50
CA TYR A 58 5.57 -6.08 11.50
C TYR A 58 5.90 -5.38 10.17
N LYS A 59 6.09 -6.13 9.08
CA LYS A 59 6.25 -5.58 7.72
C LYS A 59 5.11 -5.96 6.79
N ILE A 60 4.73 -7.25 6.81
CA ILE A 60 3.55 -7.74 6.08
C ILE A 60 2.53 -8.19 7.12
N VAL A 61 1.49 -7.41 7.33
CA VAL A 61 0.61 -7.52 8.50
C VAL A 61 -0.86 -7.58 8.12
N CYS A 62 -1.66 -8.21 9.00
CA CYS A 62 -3.10 -8.23 8.87
C CYS A 62 -3.71 -7.00 9.57
N GLY A 63 -4.62 -6.29 8.87
CA GLY A 63 -5.30 -5.14 9.43
C GLY A 63 -6.19 -4.40 8.44
N ASN A 64 -7.08 -3.56 8.97
CA ASN A 64 -7.91 -2.69 8.14
C ASN A 64 -7.14 -1.40 7.81
N SER A 65 -6.68 -1.27 6.56
CA SER A 65 -5.89 -0.13 6.10
C SER A 65 -6.64 1.21 6.15
N LEU A 66 -7.97 1.22 6.23
CA LEU A 66 -8.78 2.44 6.19
C LEU A 66 -9.06 3.02 7.57
N ILE A 67 -9.11 2.16 8.61
CA ILE A 67 -9.42 2.57 9.97
C ILE A 67 -8.11 2.68 10.76
N GLY A 68 -7.85 3.87 11.30
CA GLY A 68 -6.68 4.15 12.13
C GLY A 68 -6.96 5.27 13.12
N PHE A 69 -5.97 5.68 13.87
CA PHE A 69 -6.09 6.83 14.75
C PHE A 69 -6.13 8.15 13.96
N PRO A 70 -6.75 9.21 14.49
CA PRO A 70 -6.64 10.55 13.93
C PRO A 70 -5.16 10.99 13.84
N ASP A 71 -4.79 11.72 12.79
CA ASP A 71 -3.39 12.09 12.47
C ASP A 71 -2.60 12.75 13.60
N LYS A 72 -3.27 13.39 14.55
CA LYS A 72 -2.65 14.06 15.70
C LYS A 72 -2.64 13.21 16.97
N TRP A 73 -3.03 11.93 16.88
CA TRP A 73 -3.06 11.02 18.03
C TRP A 73 -1.66 10.40 18.26
N ASP A 74 -0.72 11.24 18.60
CA ASP A 74 0.62 10.80 18.98
C ASP A 74 0.66 10.25 20.41
N SER A 75 1.59 9.32 20.67
CA SER A 75 1.71 8.67 21.98
C SER A 75 3.14 8.21 22.22
N PRO A 76 3.68 8.43 23.43
CA PRO A 76 5.00 7.91 23.82
C PRO A 76 5.17 6.41 23.63
N VAL A 77 4.08 5.65 23.67
CA VAL A 77 4.07 4.19 23.43
C VAL A 77 4.59 3.83 22.04
N ILE A 78 4.45 4.71 21.02
CA ILE A 78 4.97 4.47 19.68
C ILE A 78 6.50 4.32 19.71
N ASN A 79 7.20 5.22 20.42
CA ASN A 79 8.66 5.17 20.55
C ASN A 79 9.13 3.89 21.27
N GLU A 80 8.34 3.42 22.26
CA GLU A 80 8.64 2.17 22.96
C GLU A 80 8.44 0.96 22.04
N ILE A 81 7.36 0.95 21.23
CA ILE A 81 7.11 -0.11 20.23
C ILE A 81 8.26 -0.15 19.23
N GLU A 82 8.70 1.01 18.75
CA GLU A 82 9.80 1.12 17.77
C GLU A 82 11.12 0.60 18.35
N SER A 83 11.49 1.00 19.56
CA SER A 83 12.67 0.48 20.24
C SER A 83 12.64 -1.04 20.39
N LEU A 84 11.50 -1.60 20.82
CA LEU A 84 11.35 -3.05 20.93
C LEU A 84 11.42 -3.76 19.57
N LYS A 85 10.94 -3.14 18.50
CA LYS A 85 11.06 -3.68 17.13
C LYS A 85 12.50 -3.71 16.65
N HIS A 86 13.31 -2.68 16.92
CA HIS A 86 14.75 -2.72 16.64
C HIS A 86 15.43 -3.88 17.36
N GLU A 87 15.19 -4.04 18.67
CA GLU A 87 15.71 -5.19 19.42
C GLU A 87 15.24 -6.53 18.83
N PHE A 88 13.97 -6.63 18.42
CA PHE A 88 13.38 -7.83 17.84
C PHE A 88 14.01 -8.23 16.51
N PHE A 89 14.31 -7.28 15.63
CA PHE A 89 14.92 -7.57 14.34
C PHE A 89 16.38 -8.02 14.48
N ASP A 90 17.11 -7.46 15.44
CA ASP A 90 18.50 -7.81 15.70
C ASP A 90 18.68 -9.09 16.54
N GLU A 91 17.65 -9.53 17.28
CA GLU A 91 17.73 -10.67 18.16
C GLU A 91 17.75 -12.00 17.37
N THR A 92 18.75 -12.85 17.67
CA THR A 92 18.93 -14.15 17.05
C THR A 92 18.47 -15.32 17.92
N ASN A 93 18.36 -15.12 19.25
CA ASN A 93 17.89 -16.14 20.17
C ASN A 93 16.35 -16.31 20.06
N PRO A 94 15.84 -17.51 19.70
CA PRO A 94 14.41 -17.69 19.45
C PRO A 94 13.52 -17.41 20.70
N ALA A 95 14.01 -17.74 21.89
CA ALA A 95 13.24 -17.54 23.13
C ALA A 95 13.11 -16.05 23.46
N LYS A 96 14.20 -15.29 23.37
CA LYS A 96 14.19 -13.83 23.55
C LYS A 96 13.40 -13.13 22.48
N LYS A 97 13.52 -13.56 21.23
CA LYS A 97 12.74 -13.05 20.12
C LYS A 97 11.23 -13.21 20.30
N ASN A 98 10.82 -14.38 20.79
CA ASN A 98 9.41 -14.64 21.13
C ASN A 98 8.92 -13.76 22.31
N ASP A 99 9.77 -13.49 23.31
CA ASP A 99 9.43 -12.58 24.41
C ASP A 99 9.26 -11.15 23.91
N LEU A 100 10.19 -10.65 23.10
CA LEU A 100 10.10 -9.32 22.46
C LEU A 100 8.80 -9.20 21.63
N LYS A 101 8.49 -10.22 20.84
CA LYS A 101 7.24 -10.26 20.06
C LYS A 101 6.00 -10.10 20.94
N LYS A 102 5.91 -10.85 22.03
CA LYS A 102 4.79 -10.75 22.98
C LYS A 102 4.68 -9.35 23.59
N ARG A 103 5.81 -8.75 23.92
CA ARG A 103 5.84 -7.38 24.48
C ARG A 103 5.38 -6.34 23.47
N ILE A 104 5.81 -6.45 22.22
CA ILE A 104 5.39 -5.57 21.13
C ILE A 104 3.89 -5.71 20.90
N ASP A 105 3.41 -6.95 20.73
CA ASP A 105 2.00 -7.25 20.49
C ASP A 105 1.10 -6.75 21.63
N SER A 106 1.53 -6.91 22.89
CA SER A 106 0.81 -6.38 24.06
C SER A 106 0.70 -4.85 23.99
N LYS A 107 1.77 -4.13 23.70
CA LYS A 107 1.74 -2.67 23.61
C LYS A 107 0.86 -2.16 22.48
N ILE A 108 0.92 -2.81 21.30
CA ILE A 108 0.04 -2.50 20.17
C ILE A 108 -1.43 -2.72 20.56
N ASN A 109 -1.74 -3.87 21.16
CA ASN A 109 -3.10 -4.21 21.58
C ASN A 109 -3.62 -3.24 22.67
N ASP A 110 -2.80 -2.89 23.64
CA ASP A 110 -3.17 -1.93 24.69
C ASP A 110 -3.46 -0.54 24.10
N ARG A 111 -2.72 -0.12 23.08
CA ARG A 111 -2.99 1.13 22.36
C ARG A 111 -4.34 1.09 21.64
N TYR A 112 -4.72 -0.04 21.06
CA TYR A 112 -6.00 -0.20 20.34
C TYR A 112 -7.21 -0.37 21.25
N LYS A 113 -7.02 -0.91 22.45
CA LYS A 113 -8.03 -1.39 23.38
C LYS A 113 -9.06 -0.35 23.72
N ASN A 114 -9.11 0.76 23.71
CA ASN A 114 -10.19 1.69 24.06
C ASN A 114 -10.63 2.57 22.89
N SER A 115 -10.21 2.21 21.69
CA SER A 115 -10.50 3.01 20.50
C SER A 115 -12.01 3.18 20.26
N LEU A 116 -12.78 2.11 20.39
CA LEU A 116 -14.24 2.15 20.25
C LEU A 116 -14.90 3.13 21.24
N LYS A 117 -14.46 3.12 22.51
CA LYS A 117 -14.97 4.03 23.52
C LYS A 117 -14.58 5.48 23.28
N THR A 118 -13.36 5.68 22.78
CA THR A 118 -12.78 7.02 22.59
C THR A 118 -13.25 7.68 21.29
N PHE A 119 -13.33 6.91 20.20
CA PHE A 119 -13.58 7.45 18.86
C PHE A 119 -14.92 7.00 18.26
N GLY A 120 -15.63 6.06 18.88
CA GLY A 120 -16.87 5.48 18.34
C GLY A 120 -16.66 4.43 17.24
N TYR A 121 -15.40 4.04 16.97
CA TYR A 121 -15.03 2.97 16.04
C TYR A 121 -13.83 2.19 16.58
N GLU A 122 -13.73 0.93 16.17
CA GLU A 122 -12.65 0.04 16.59
C GLU A 122 -11.44 0.20 15.67
N VAL A 123 -10.25 0.42 16.26
CA VAL A 123 -8.96 0.42 15.57
C VAL A 123 -8.28 -0.92 15.85
N ASN A 124 -8.00 -1.68 14.81
CA ASN A 124 -7.24 -2.94 14.88
C ASN A 124 -5.92 -2.88 14.11
N PHE A 125 -5.68 -1.79 13.38
CA PHE A 125 -4.45 -1.50 12.69
C PHE A 125 -4.30 0.02 12.51
N ASP A 126 -3.08 0.50 12.62
CA ASP A 126 -2.74 1.90 12.33
C ASP A 126 -1.31 1.99 11.77
N PHE A 127 -1.17 2.63 10.60
CA PHE A 127 0.11 2.75 9.90
C PHE A 127 1.21 3.37 10.74
N ARG A 128 0.91 4.45 11.48
CA ARG A 128 1.90 5.16 12.31
C ARG A 128 2.28 4.39 13.57
N THR A 129 1.42 3.49 14.02
CA THR A 129 1.72 2.59 15.14
C THR A 129 2.57 1.41 14.72
N VAL A 130 2.18 0.75 13.61
CA VAL A 130 2.83 -0.50 13.19
C VAL A 130 4.10 -0.25 12.37
N PHE A 131 4.16 0.84 11.61
CA PHE A 131 5.28 1.22 10.75
C PHE A 131 5.89 2.56 11.17
N SER A 132 5.97 2.81 12.48
CA SER A 132 6.42 4.08 13.06
C SER A 132 7.78 4.53 12.52
N GLU A 133 8.72 3.61 12.31
CA GLU A 133 10.04 3.88 11.76
C GLU A 133 9.97 4.58 10.39
N VAL A 134 9.02 4.20 9.52
CA VAL A 134 8.86 4.83 8.21
C VAL A 134 8.44 6.30 8.32
N PHE A 135 7.60 6.60 9.30
CA PHE A 135 7.11 7.97 9.51
C PHE A 135 8.12 8.84 10.24
N HIS A 136 8.87 8.28 11.20
CA HIS A 136 9.90 9.02 11.94
C HIS A 136 11.12 9.32 11.07
N GLU A 137 11.58 8.33 10.29
CA GLU A 137 12.81 8.50 9.48
C GLU A 137 12.54 9.27 8.19
N ASN A 138 11.41 9.01 7.52
CA ASN A 138 11.15 9.49 6.16
C ASN A 138 9.90 10.37 6.02
N GLY A 139 9.12 10.52 7.08
CA GLY A 139 7.85 11.25 7.04
C GLY A 139 6.72 10.52 6.31
N GLY A 140 6.92 9.25 5.95
CA GLY A 140 5.99 8.39 5.25
C GLY A 140 6.65 7.51 4.19
N PHE A 141 5.84 6.76 3.44
CA PHE A 141 6.33 5.86 2.39
C PHE A 141 6.78 6.61 1.14
N ASP A 142 7.86 6.15 0.50
CA ASP A 142 8.32 6.67 -0.79
C ASP A 142 7.33 6.34 -1.90
N ILE A 143 6.82 5.11 -1.90
CA ILE A 143 5.92 4.59 -2.92
C ILE A 143 4.79 3.81 -2.25
N VAL A 144 3.56 4.10 -2.65
CA VAL A 144 2.37 3.32 -2.27
C VAL A 144 1.71 2.81 -3.55
N ILE A 145 1.56 1.49 -3.66
CA ILE A 145 0.88 0.85 -4.78
C ILE A 145 -0.33 0.08 -4.29
N GLY A 146 -1.38 0.00 -5.09
CA GLY A 146 -2.57 -0.75 -4.70
C GLY A 146 -3.53 -1.06 -5.84
N ASN A 147 -4.27 -2.14 -5.63
CA ASN A 147 -5.48 -2.48 -6.37
C ASN A 147 -6.61 -2.62 -5.35
N PRO A 148 -7.21 -1.50 -4.91
CA PRO A 148 -8.21 -1.52 -3.87
C PRO A 148 -9.53 -2.17 -4.34
N PRO A 149 -10.36 -2.70 -3.43
CA PRO A 149 -11.62 -3.33 -3.78
C PRO A 149 -12.64 -2.31 -4.34
N TYR A 150 -13.31 -2.67 -5.44
CA TYR A 150 -14.33 -1.84 -6.10
C TYR A 150 -15.71 -2.14 -5.50
N VAL A 151 -15.98 -1.57 -4.34
CA VAL A 151 -17.21 -1.78 -3.58
C VAL A 151 -17.99 -0.48 -3.50
N LYS A 152 -19.21 -0.47 -4.08
CA LYS A 152 -20.11 0.69 -4.01
C LYS A 152 -20.91 0.69 -2.71
N GLU A 153 -21.07 1.84 -2.09
CA GLU A 153 -21.82 1.98 -0.85
C GLU A 153 -23.29 1.58 -1.02
N ASP A 154 -23.90 1.89 -2.16
CA ASP A 154 -25.30 1.55 -2.43
C ASP A 154 -25.55 0.03 -2.44
N THR A 155 -24.55 -0.76 -2.78
CA THR A 155 -24.64 -2.24 -2.83
C THR A 155 -24.15 -2.89 -1.53
N ASN A 156 -23.25 -2.26 -0.80
CA ASN A 156 -22.71 -2.80 0.45
C ASN A 156 -22.40 -1.67 1.46
N LYS A 157 -23.43 -1.24 2.18
CA LYS A 157 -23.31 -0.18 3.21
C LYS A 157 -22.42 -0.59 4.38
N GLY A 158 -22.41 -1.88 4.73
CA GLY A 158 -21.62 -2.41 5.85
C GLY A 158 -20.11 -2.27 5.62
N ALA A 159 -19.64 -2.29 4.36
CA ALA A 159 -18.23 -2.07 4.04
C ALA A 159 -17.72 -0.67 4.44
N PHE A 160 -18.64 0.27 4.70
CA PHE A 160 -18.34 1.65 5.10
C PHE A 160 -18.54 1.93 6.60
N ASP A 161 -18.86 0.89 7.39
CA ASP A 161 -19.01 1.05 8.83
C ASP A 161 -17.67 1.44 9.46
N GLY A 162 -17.71 2.43 10.34
CA GLY A 162 -16.50 3.02 10.93
C GLY A 162 -15.72 3.97 10.02
N LEU A 163 -16.14 4.18 8.75
CA LEU A 163 -15.43 5.03 7.78
C LEU A 163 -16.10 6.38 7.51
N ARG A 164 -17.34 6.58 8.00
CA ARG A 164 -18.14 7.78 7.71
C ARG A 164 -17.57 9.08 8.29
N HIS A 165 -16.63 8.98 9.23
CA HIS A 165 -15.92 10.11 9.81
C HIS A 165 -14.70 10.57 8.99
N THR A 166 -14.27 9.78 7.99
CA THR A 166 -13.06 10.06 7.21
C THR A 166 -13.23 11.28 6.30
N GLU A 167 -12.13 12.01 6.04
CA GLU A 167 -12.11 13.27 5.30
C GLU A 167 -12.81 13.18 3.94
N CYS A 168 -12.59 12.11 3.20
CA CYS A 168 -13.14 11.93 1.85
C CYS A 168 -14.49 11.21 1.79
N TYR A 169 -15.07 10.83 2.93
CA TYR A 169 -16.40 10.24 2.92
C TYR A 169 -17.47 11.28 2.60
N GLN A 170 -18.40 10.96 1.68
CA GLN A 170 -19.51 11.84 1.31
C GLN A 170 -20.82 11.11 0.96
N GLY A 171 -20.85 9.76 1.05
CA GLY A 171 -21.98 8.93 0.64
C GLY A 171 -22.04 8.66 -0.86
N LYS A 172 -22.78 7.61 -1.26
CA LYS A 172 -22.94 7.17 -2.67
C LYS A 172 -21.61 7.07 -3.42
N MET A 173 -20.62 6.49 -2.78
CA MET A 173 -19.25 6.46 -3.26
C MET A 173 -18.71 5.03 -3.41
N ASP A 174 -17.58 4.90 -4.06
CA ASP A 174 -16.80 3.67 -4.10
C ASP A 174 -15.78 3.64 -2.95
N LEU A 175 -15.62 2.48 -2.31
CA LEU A 175 -14.71 2.29 -1.18
C LEU A 175 -13.26 2.65 -1.53
N TRP A 176 -12.84 2.40 -2.77
CA TRP A 176 -11.49 2.68 -3.21
C TRP A 176 -11.10 4.17 -3.15
N TYR A 177 -12.08 5.12 -3.14
CA TYR A 177 -11.76 6.54 -2.93
C TYR A 177 -11.13 6.78 -1.56
N LEU A 178 -11.56 6.02 -0.56
CA LEU A 178 -10.97 6.10 0.78
C LEU A 178 -9.58 5.48 0.82
N PHE A 179 -9.33 4.41 0.05
CA PHE A 179 -7.98 3.86 -0.12
C PHE A 179 -7.05 4.87 -0.81
N GLY A 180 -7.52 5.55 -1.86
CA GLY A 180 -6.76 6.60 -2.52
C GLY A 180 -6.46 7.78 -1.58
N SER A 181 -7.45 8.20 -0.78
CA SER A 181 -7.27 9.22 0.26
C SER A 181 -6.22 8.80 1.29
N LYS A 182 -6.32 7.58 1.82
CA LYS A 182 -5.35 7.02 2.78
C LYS A 182 -3.96 6.91 2.16
N GLY A 183 -3.85 6.44 0.92
CA GLY A 183 -2.57 6.37 0.20
C GLY A 183 -1.86 7.73 0.16
N LEU A 184 -2.60 8.80 -0.15
CA LEU A 184 -2.06 10.15 -0.15
C LEU A 184 -1.64 10.64 1.25
N ASP A 185 -2.30 10.17 2.32
CA ASP A 185 -1.93 10.53 3.70
C ASP A 185 -0.63 9.86 4.15
N ILE A 186 -0.41 8.61 3.74
CA ILE A 186 0.73 7.81 4.22
C ILE A 186 2.00 7.94 3.38
N ILE A 187 1.95 8.45 2.14
CA ILE A 187 3.17 8.78 1.39
C ILE A 187 3.82 10.03 1.97
N ARG A 188 5.16 10.07 1.93
CA ARG A 188 5.92 11.27 2.28
C ARG A 188 5.74 12.38 1.25
N ASN A 189 6.18 13.59 1.59
CA ASN A 189 6.25 14.66 0.59
C ASN A 189 7.15 14.24 -0.59
N ARG A 190 6.69 14.47 -1.82
CA ARG A 190 7.28 13.98 -3.08
C ARG A 190 7.32 12.45 -3.22
N GLY A 191 6.62 11.71 -2.36
CA GLY A 191 6.36 10.28 -2.55
C GLY A 191 5.34 10.06 -3.66
N ILE A 192 5.27 8.83 -4.14
CA ILE A 192 4.43 8.45 -5.30
C ILE A 192 3.36 7.46 -4.85
N MET A 193 2.13 7.70 -5.27
CA MET A 193 1.03 6.75 -5.18
C MET A 193 0.63 6.30 -6.59
N CYS A 194 0.55 4.99 -6.80
CA CYS A 194 0.12 4.38 -8.06
C CYS A 194 -0.96 3.34 -7.80
N PHE A 195 -2.18 3.62 -8.24
CA PHE A 195 -3.31 2.71 -8.06
C PHE A 195 -3.94 2.38 -9.40
N ILE A 196 -4.45 1.13 -9.51
CA ILE A 196 -5.39 0.76 -10.55
C ILE A 196 -6.79 0.80 -9.95
N ALA A 197 -7.73 1.50 -10.60
CA ALA A 197 -9.09 1.69 -10.10
C ALA A 197 -10.08 1.90 -11.23
N THR A 198 -11.37 2.03 -10.91
CA THR A 198 -12.39 2.35 -11.92
C THR A 198 -12.20 3.76 -12.45
N ASN A 199 -12.43 3.98 -13.75
CA ASN A 199 -12.18 5.27 -14.39
C ASN A 199 -13.28 6.33 -14.16
N ASN A 200 -14.44 5.93 -13.59
CA ASN A 200 -15.61 6.80 -13.41
C ASN A 200 -15.44 7.90 -12.35
N TRP A 201 -14.44 7.83 -11.50
CA TRP A 201 -14.23 8.80 -10.41
C TRP A 201 -13.94 10.23 -10.88
N ILE A 202 -13.51 10.39 -12.15
CA ILE A 202 -13.24 11.70 -12.74
C ILE A 202 -14.51 12.54 -12.78
N SER A 203 -15.67 11.95 -13.08
CA SER A 203 -16.96 12.63 -13.22
C SER A 203 -17.98 12.29 -12.15
N ASN A 204 -17.78 11.23 -11.36
CA ASN A 204 -18.72 10.81 -10.33
C ASN A 204 -18.78 11.81 -9.17
N ASP A 205 -19.98 12.22 -8.77
CA ASP A 205 -20.21 13.14 -7.65
C ASP A 205 -19.68 12.57 -6.33
N GLY A 206 -19.83 11.24 -6.11
CA GLY A 206 -19.31 10.53 -4.94
C GLY A 206 -17.79 10.59 -4.77
N ALA A 207 -17.04 11.05 -5.78
CA ALA A 207 -15.60 11.24 -5.71
C ALA A 207 -15.15 12.69 -5.50
N SER A 208 -16.07 13.66 -5.36
CA SER A 208 -15.71 15.08 -5.36
C SER A 208 -14.75 15.46 -4.22
N LYS A 209 -14.96 14.94 -3.02
CA LYS A 209 -14.03 15.19 -1.89
C LYS A 209 -12.65 14.59 -2.14
N PHE A 210 -12.60 13.39 -2.73
CA PHE A 210 -11.33 12.74 -3.08
C PHE A 210 -10.60 13.53 -4.17
N ARG A 211 -11.30 13.98 -5.24
CA ARG A 211 -10.72 14.86 -6.27
C ARG A 211 -10.15 16.14 -5.65
N ASN A 212 -10.93 16.80 -4.78
CA ASN A 212 -10.48 18.02 -4.10
C ASN A 212 -9.22 17.77 -3.27
N LYS A 213 -9.16 16.65 -2.55
CA LYS A 213 -7.95 16.27 -1.79
C LYS A 213 -6.74 16.09 -2.70
N ILE A 214 -6.90 15.43 -3.85
CA ILE A 214 -5.80 15.28 -4.82
C ILE A 214 -5.33 16.64 -5.32
N ILE A 215 -6.26 17.52 -5.73
CA ILE A 215 -5.91 18.84 -6.28
C ILE A 215 -5.19 19.72 -5.24
N THR A 216 -5.55 19.59 -3.97
CA THR A 216 -4.99 20.44 -2.89
C THR A 216 -3.73 19.90 -2.25
N LYS A 217 -3.52 18.58 -2.27
CA LYS A 217 -2.42 17.92 -1.55
C LYS A 217 -1.53 17.06 -2.45
N GLY A 218 -1.79 17.05 -3.75
CA GLY A 218 -1.07 16.20 -4.68
C GLY A 218 -1.01 16.78 -6.08
N ARG A 219 -0.20 16.15 -6.90
CA ARG A 219 -0.05 16.42 -8.32
C ARG A 219 -0.22 15.11 -9.07
N ILE A 220 -1.12 15.11 -10.05
CA ILE A 220 -1.33 13.96 -10.93
C ILE A 220 -0.21 13.95 -11.96
N ILE A 221 0.52 12.84 -12.04
CA ILE A 221 1.60 12.64 -13.02
C ILE A 221 1.04 11.96 -14.27
N ASP A 222 0.34 10.86 -14.07
CA ASP A 222 -0.19 10.03 -15.14
C ASP A 222 -1.64 9.63 -14.90
N PHE A 223 -2.42 9.67 -15.97
CA PHE A 223 -3.66 8.95 -16.13
C PHE A 223 -3.57 7.99 -17.33
N ILE A 224 -3.70 6.71 -17.08
CA ILE A 224 -3.67 5.65 -18.08
C ILE A 224 -5.03 4.96 -18.07
N ASP A 225 -5.92 5.38 -18.98
CA ASP A 225 -7.31 4.87 -19.09
C ASP A 225 -7.34 3.69 -20.08
N PHE A 226 -7.72 2.51 -19.60
CA PHE A 226 -7.84 1.32 -20.42
C PHE A 226 -9.15 1.29 -21.26
N GLY A 227 -10.02 2.29 -21.13
CA GLY A 227 -11.28 2.36 -21.89
C GLY A 227 -12.16 1.13 -21.65
N ASN A 228 -12.52 0.43 -22.73
CA ASN A 228 -13.29 -0.81 -22.67
C ASN A 228 -12.42 -2.07 -22.62
N TYR A 229 -11.10 -1.95 -22.72
CA TYR A 229 -10.20 -3.08 -22.58
C TYR A 229 -10.36 -3.72 -21.20
N LYS A 230 -10.57 -5.02 -21.18
CA LYS A 230 -10.80 -5.78 -19.94
C LYS A 230 -9.48 -6.18 -19.30
N VAL A 231 -8.99 -5.34 -18.40
CA VAL A 231 -7.83 -5.69 -17.56
C VAL A 231 -8.16 -6.84 -16.60
N PHE A 232 -9.40 -6.88 -16.11
CA PHE A 232 -9.91 -7.92 -15.23
C PHE A 232 -11.11 -8.64 -15.87
N THR A 233 -11.33 -9.91 -15.49
CA THR A 233 -12.48 -10.71 -15.95
C THR A 233 -13.84 -10.11 -15.57
N ALA A 234 -13.89 -9.29 -14.53
CA ALA A 234 -15.11 -8.66 -14.03
C ALA A 234 -15.72 -7.59 -14.97
N GLY A 235 -15.14 -7.30 -16.13
CA GLY A 235 -15.70 -6.38 -17.13
C GLY A 235 -15.81 -4.92 -16.68
N ILE A 236 -15.00 -4.51 -15.73
CA ILE A 236 -14.96 -3.15 -15.16
C ILE A 236 -13.99 -2.29 -15.97
N GLN A 237 -14.41 -1.09 -16.37
CA GLN A 237 -13.54 -0.11 -16.99
C GLN A 237 -12.56 0.44 -15.94
N THR A 238 -11.28 0.28 -16.20
CA THR A 238 -10.22 0.64 -15.23
C THR A 238 -9.27 1.66 -15.81
N MET A 239 -8.59 2.34 -14.88
CA MET A 239 -7.45 3.20 -15.18
C MET A 239 -6.36 3.03 -14.14
N VAL A 240 -5.12 3.27 -14.53
CA VAL A 240 -4.02 3.51 -13.60
C VAL A 240 -3.86 5.02 -13.45
N TYR A 241 -3.72 5.48 -12.22
CA TYR A 241 -3.36 6.86 -11.93
C TYR A 241 -2.13 6.90 -11.05
N VAL A 242 -1.25 7.85 -11.36
CA VAL A 242 -0.01 8.10 -10.62
C VAL A 242 -0.05 9.51 -10.06
N ILE A 243 0.09 9.63 -8.76
CA ILE A 243 0.03 10.91 -8.04
C ILE A 243 1.29 11.04 -7.19
N THR A 244 1.88 12.23 -7.17
CA THR A 244 2.87 12.61 -6.16
C THR A 244 2.24 13.53 -5.12
N LYS A 245 2.70 13.45 -3.87
CA LYS A 245 2.26 14.35 -2.81
C LYS A 245 3.03 15.65 -2.88
N GLU A 246 2.32 16.75 -2.90
CA GLU A 246 2.88 18.10 -2.85
C GLU A 246 2.08 18.97 -1.89
N SER A 247 2.76 19.76 -1.06
CA SER A 247 2.10 20.62 -0.07
C SER A 247 1.44 21.85 -0.69
N GLU A 248 1.95 22.32 -1.82
CA GLU A 248 1.46 23.47 -2.56
C GLU A 248 1.56 23.19 -4.07
N PRO A 249 0.57 22.48 -4.65
CA PRO A 249 0.60 22.20 -6.08
C PRO A 249 0.42 23.49 -6.90
N SER A 250 1.39 23.74 -7.76
CA SER A 250 1.33 24.81 -8.78
C SER A 250 0.66 24.30 -10.06
N GLU A 251 0.50 25.17 -11.06
CA GLU A 251 0.12 24.71 -12.41
C GLU A 251 1.12 23.69 -12.94
N TYR A 252 0.60 22.60 -13.52
CA TYR A 252 1.40 21.50 -14.02
C TYR A 252 0.72 20.82 -15.21
N GLU A 253 1.52 20.17 -16.03
CA GLU A 253 1.04 19.27 -17.07
C GLU A 253 0.95 17.85 -16.52
N LEU A 254 -0.10 17.12 -16.92
CA LEU A 254 -0.24 15.69 -16.64
C LEU A 254 -0.20 14.91 -17.95
N ARG A 255 0.28 13.69 -17.91
CA ARG A 255 0.21 12.78 -19.04
C ARG A 255 -1.11 12.01 -18.97
N TYR A 256 -1.91 12.11 -20.05
CA TYR A 256 -3.14 11.34 -20.20
C TYR A 256 -3.03 10.44 -21.43
N GLY A 257 -3.25 9.15 -21.23
CA GLY A 257 -3.34 8.16 -22.29
C GLY A 257 -4.63 7.36 -22.20
N LYS A 258 -5.30 7.14 -23.35
CA LYS A 258 -6.47 6.27 -23.41
C LYS A 258 -6.25 5.18 -24.44
N LEU A 259 -6.44 3.92 -24.02
CA LEU A 259 -6.41 2.78 -24.93
C LEU A 259 -7.72 2.72 -25.71
N LEU A 260 -7.62 2.82 -27.04
CA LEU A 260 -8.78 2.82 -27.94
C LEU A 260 -9.07 1.43 -28.53
N ASN A 261 -8.15 0.47 -28.37
CA ASN A 261 -8.30 -0.89 -28.88
C ASN A 261 -8.73 -1.84 -27.76
N ASP A 262 -9.98 -2.27 -27.81
CA ASP A 262 -10.58 -3.16 -26.80
C ASP A 262 -10.00 -4.60 -26.84
N ASN A 263 -9.32 -4.98 -27.94
CA ASN A 263 -8.68 -6.28 -28.15
C ASN A 263 -7.15 -6.18 -28.28
N ALA A 264 -6.55 -5.21 -27.61
CA ALA A 264 -5.11 -5.01 -27.62
C ALA A 264 -4.36 -6.27 -27.14
N ASP A 265 -3.29 -6.64 -27.84
CA ASP A 265 -2.39 -7.70 -27.41
C ASP A 265 -1.37 -7.21 -26.37
N SER A 266 -0.56 -8.11 -25.85
CA SER A 266 0.45 -7.79 -24.84
C SER A 266 1.52 -6.80 -25.31
N ILE A 267 1.83 -6.78 -26.61
CA ILE A 267 2.82 -5.87 -27.22
C ILE A 267 2.25 -4.45 -27.23
N LEU A 268 1.01 -4.29 -27.69
CA LEU A 268 0.32 -3.00 -27.73
C LEU A 268 0.13 -2.45 -26.31
N ILE A 269 -0.27 -3.30 -25.34
CA ILE A 269 -0.38 -2.90 -23.94
C ILE A 269 0.97 -2.45 -23.38
N SER A 270 2.04 -3.20 -23.62
CA SER A 270 3.38 -2.84 -23.18
C SER A 270 3.85 -1.51 -23.77
N SER A 271 3.58 -1.29 -25.06
CA SER A 271 3.88 -0.02 -25.74
C SER A 271 3.04 1.14 -25.16
N PHE A 272 1.75 0.90 -24.93
CA PHE A 272 0.84 1.89 -24.35
C PHE A 272 1.28 2.32 -22.95
N LEU A 273 1.78 1.39 -22.14
CA LEU A 273 2.31 1.65 -20.80
C LEU A 273 3.71 2.28 -20.82
N GLY A 274 4.32 2.45 -22.00
CA GLY A 274 5.68 2.97 -22.15
C GLY A 274 6.75 2.00 -21.65
N LEU A 275 6.40 0.71 -21.51
CA LEU A 275 7.37 -0.32 -21.17
C LEU A 275 8.24 -0.63 -22.39
N LYS A 276 9.57 -0.63 -22.21
CA LYS A 276 10.48 -1.12 -23.25
C LYS A 276 10.24 -2.62 -23.41
N THR A 277 9.58 -3.01 -24.49
CA THR A 277 9.58 -4.41 -24.90
C THR A 277 11.01 -4.72 -25.38
N ASN A 278 11.70 -5.62 -24.68
CA ASN A 278 12.85 -6.29 -25.27
C ASN A 278 12.30 -7.13 -26.42
N MET A 279 12.17 -6.53 -27.60
CA MET A 279 12.02 -7.29 -28.84
C MET A 279 13.35 -8.00 -29.09
N THR A 280 13.52 -9.19 -28.53
CA THR A 280 14.34 -10.18 -29.20
C THR A 280 13.55 -10.57 -30.46
N THR A 281 13.83 -9.90 -31.56
CA THR A 281 13.49 -10.41 -32.89
C THR A 281 13.98 -11.84 -33.01
N PRO A 282 13.19 -12.74 -33.62
CA PRO A 282 13.57 -14.11 -33.88
C PRO A 282 14.80 -14.22 -34.79
#